data_e453b6e2b43ee4867961ceb39f3041fa
#
_entry.id   e453b6e2b43ee4867961ceb39f3041fa
#
_cell.length_a   1.000
_cell.length_b   1.000
_cell.length_c   1.000
_cell.angle_alpha   90.00
_cell.angle_beta   90.00
_cell.angle_gamma   90.00
#
_symmetry.space_group_name_H-M   'P 1'
#
loop_
_entity.id
_entity.type
_entity.pdbx_description
1 polymer ?
#
loop_
_entity_poly.entity_id
_entity_poly.type
_entity_poly.pdbx_seq_one_letter_code
_entity_poly.pdbx_strand_id
1 'polypeptide(L)' 'MPWDETYYPRSMRNLPPEVRLKAIEIANALLEEGYDEGKAIRIAIAKAKEWAANR' A
#
# COMPACT_ATOMS: atom_id res chain seq x y z
N MET A 1 -11.43 -7.13 -0.16
CA MET A 1 -10.10 -6.51 -0.26
C MET A 1 -9.04 -7.58 -0.12
N PRO A 2 -8.07 -7.66 -1.06
CA PRO A 2 -7.04 -8.72 -0.98
C PRO A 2 -6.09 -8.54 0.20
N TRP A 3 -5.88 -7.31 0.64
CA TRP A 3 -4.96 -7.07 1.76
C TRP A 3 -5.61 -6.31 2.89
N ASP A 4 -5.13 -6.56 4.11
CA ASP A 4 -5.59 -5.83 5.29
C ASP A 4 -4.45 -5.83 6.32
N GLU A 5 -4.73 -5.35 7.52
CA GLU A 5 -3.71 -5.22 8.57
C GLU A 5 -3.11 -6.55 9.00
N THR A 6 -3.83 -7.64 8.79
CA THR A 6 -3.36 -8.95 9.22
C THR A 6 -2.75 -9.74 8.08
N TYR A 7 -2.88 -9.26 6.84
CA TYR A 7 -2.33 -9.93 5.69
C TYR A 7 -2.02 -8.90 4.61
N TYR A 8 -0.75 -8.66 4.38
CA TYR A 8 -0.31 -7.65 3.42
C TYR A 8 1.03 -8.06 2.81
N PRO A 9 1.43 -7.39 1.70
CA PRO A 9 2.70 -7.74 1.05
C PRO A 9 3.88 -7.56 1.98
N ARG A 10 4.84 -8.48 1.87
CA ARG A 10 6.04 -8.44 2.69
C ARG A 10 6.78 -7.11 2.57
N SER A 11 6.75 -6.49 1.39
CA SER A 11 7.46 -5.24 1.18
C SER A 11 6.93 -4.08 2.01
N MET A 12 5.74 -4.24 2.59
CA MET A 12 5.16 -3.22 3.47
C MET A 12 5.46 -3.46 4.94
N ARG A 13 6.13 -4.57 5.26
CA ARG A 13 6.33 -4.98 6.65
C ARG A 13 7.08 -3.95 7.48
N ASN A 14 8.05 -3.28 6.88
CA ASN A 14 8.90 -2.34 7.61
C ASN A 14 8.39 -0.90 7.62
N LEU A 15 7.24 -0.66 7.02
CA LEU A 15 6.65 0.67 7.06
C LEU A 15 6.07 0.95 8.44
N PRO A 16 6.12 2.20 8.90
CA PRO A 16 5.40 2.55 10.14
C PRO A 16 3.93 2.18 9.99
N PRO A 17 3.26 1.78 11.09
CA PRO A 17 1.88 1.28 10.99
C PRO A 17 0.93 2.20 10.20
N GLU A 18 1.03 3.49 10.42
CA GLU A 18 0.16 4.45 9.74
C GLU A 18 0.41 4.48 8.24
N VAL A 19 1.68 4.44 7.86
CA VAL A 19 2.06 4.44 6.46
C VAL A 19 1.66 3.12 5.82
N ARG A 20 1.83 2.02 6.56
CA ARG A 20 1.44 0.71 6.06
C ARG A 20 -0.06 0.64 5.77
N LEU A 21 -0.88 1.17 6.68
CA LEU A 21 -2.33 1.19 6.45
C LEU A 21 -2.68 1.97 5.19
N LYS A 22 -2.03 3.09 5.01
CA LYS A 22 -2.27 3.90 3.82
C LYS A 22 -1.83 3.17 2.55
N ALA A 23 -0.68 2.50 2.61
CA ALA A 23 -0.19 1.73 1.47
C ALA A 23 -1.15 0.60 1.11
N ILE A 24 -1.69 -0.10 2.12
CA ILE A 24 -2.65 -1.17 1.88
C ILE A 24 -3.89 -0.62 1.19
N GLU A 25 -4.40 0.50 1.66
CA GLU A 25 -5.58 1.14 1.08
C GLU A 25 -5.35 1.47 -0.39
N ILE A 26 -4.22 2.09 -0.69
CA ILE A 26 -3.90 2.48 -2.06
C ILE A 26 -3.70 1.26 -2.95
N ALA A 27 -2.99 0.25 -2.45
CA ALA A 27 -2.73 -0.95 -3.22
C ALA A 27 -4.02 -1.68 -3.58
N ASN A 28 -4.95 -1.80 -2.63
CA ASN A 28 -6.24 -2.41 -2.90
C ASN A 28 -7.01 -1.65 -3.98
N ALA A 29 -7.00 -0.33 -3.90
CA ALA A 29 -7.69 0.49 -4.89
C ALA A 29 -7.09 0.31 -6.28
N LEU A 30 -5.76 0.24 -6.37
CA LEU A 30 -5.11 0.04 -7.66
C LEU A 30 -5.41 -1.33 -8.26
N LEU A 31 -5.45 -2.36 -7.42
CA LEU A 31 -5.83 -3.69 -7.90
C LEU A 31 -7.23 -3.67 -8.48
N GLU A 32 -8.14 -2.96 -7.83
CA GLU A 32 -9.51 -2.84 -8.29
C GLU A 32 -9.58 -2.15 -9.65
N GLU A 33 -8.64 -1.24 -9.90
CA GLU A 33 -8.56 -0.53 -11.17
C GLU A 33 -7.89 -1.35 -12.28
N GLY A 34 -7.39 -2.54 -11.95
CA GLY A 34 -6.81 -3.42 -12.95
C GLY A 34 -5.29 -3.48 -13.00
N TYR A 35 -4.62 -2.82 -12.08
CA TYR A 35 -3.15 -2.90 -12.02
C TYR A 35 -2.72 -4.29 -11.56
N ASP A 36 -1.57 -4.78 -12.06
CA ASP A 36 -1.07 -6.03 -11.55
C ASP A 36 -0.52 -5.84 -10.13
N GLU A 37 -0.37 -6.94 -9.40
CA GLU A 37 0.00 -6.88 -7.99
C GLU A 37 1.32 -6.16 -7.74
N GLY A 38 2.35 -6.53 -8.48
CA GLY A 38 3.67 -5.93 -8.26
C GLY A 38 3.67 -4.42 -8.46
N LYS A 39 3.00 -3.98 -9.51
CA LYS A 39 2.93 -2.56 -9.82
C LYS A 39 2.09 -1.83 -8.78
N ALA A 40 0.96 -2.42 -8.40
CA ALA A 40 0.08 -1.81 -7.39
C ALA A 40 0.83 -1.62 -6.08
N ILE A 41 1.60 -2.63 -5.66
CA ILE A 41 2.34 -2.56 -4.42
C ILE A 41 3.41 -1.46 -4.46
N ARG A 42 4.17 -1.40 -5.56
CA ARG A 42 5.24 -0.40 -5.67
C ARG A 42 4.70 1.02 -5.67
N ILE A 43 3.64 1.25 -6.44
CA ILE A 43 3.03 2.56 -6.50
C ILE A 43 2.43 2.94 -5.15
N ALA A 44 1.77 1.98 -4.51
CA ALA A 44 1.12 2.22 -3.22
C ALA A 44 2.12 2.63 -2.15
N ILE A 45 3.27 1.95 -2.09
CA ILE A 45 4.29 2.28 -1.09
C ILE A 45 4.84 3.68 -1.33
N ALA A 46 5.12 4.01 -2.59
CA ALA A 46 5.65 5.34 -2.92
C ALA A 46 4.65 6.43 -2.56
N LYS A 47 3.38 6.21 -2.90
CA LYS A 47 2.36 7.21 -2.61
C LYS A 47 2.07 7.33 -1.11
N ALA A 48 2.12 6.23 -0.39
CA ALA A 48 1.91 6.26 1.05
C ALA A 48 3.02 7.03 1.76
N LYS A 49 4.26 6.84 1.32
CA LYS A 49 5.38 7.60 1.88
C LYS A 49 5.24 9.08 1.58
N GLU A 50 4.83 9.41 0.36
CA GLU A 50 4.61 10.80 -0.02
C GLU A 50 3.50 11.42 0.83
N TRP A 51 2.42 10.69 1.01
CA TRP A 51 1.31 11.15 1.85
C TRP A 51 1.78 11.44 3.27
N ALA A 52 2.60 10.54 3.84
CA ALA A 52 3.10 10.72 5.19
C ALA A 52 4.05 11.91 5.31
N ALA A 53 4.83 12.15 4.26
CA ALA A 53 5.78 13.26 4.26
C ALA A 53 5.09 14.62 4.17
N ASN A 54 3.88 14.64 3.62
CA ASN A 54 3.14 15.89 3.38
C ASN A 54 1.99 16.14 4.33
N ARG A 55 1.93 15.40 5.43
CA ARG A 55 0.89 15.58 6.43
C ARG A 55 1.16 16.71 7.35
#